data_e13ee5c33184d8317a2a6b45f95b023c
#
_entry.id   e13ee5c33184d8317a2a6b45f95b023c
#
_cell.length_a   1.000
_cell.length_b   1.000
_cell.length_c   1.000
_cell.angle_alpha   90.00
_cell.angle_beta   90.00
_cell.angle_gamma   90.00
#
_symmetry.space_group_name_H-M   'P 1'
#
loop_
_entity.id
_entity.type
_entity.pdbx_description
1 polymer ?
#
loop_
_entity_poly.entity_id
_entity_poly.type
_entity_poly.pdbx_seq_one_letter_code
_entity_poly.pdbx_strand_id
1 'polypeptide(L)'
;MISSFKIKNFRLFENVSINKLARVNLIVGKNNAGKSALLEAFLLYFSKMSNNDLIDIIYSRHENVGVRRALIARTSAFSPIRHFFKDHKIPQLFEHGFTLSSSDDSFEVKLAAYITEDTDSNRVIRRFITKEECEERGFSPEVDDVFLIAEHSDGRITRIMNINDELRDLRRRSAFMGKLDNVSFQYVPTAGLSNSKASSLWDSISLTDLEVEVVKGLQLIEPSTSGLTFVENEEGRNIDGRIPLVKVDDVEEPIPLKSLGDGMTRIFHVILSLVCAKNGILIVDEFESGLHWSVQEGAWDIVFELAQRLNVQIFATSHSRDCVAAFEKSWRNSPDEGAFIRVSKENGCASFKEYDLELLGDSMETDVEVR
;
A
#
# COMPACT_ATOMS: atom_id res chain seq x y z
N MET A 1 2.93 -0.02 -15.60
CA MET A 1 2.13 1.10 -15.01
C MET A 1 0.67 0.86 -15.35
N ILE A 2 -0.23 1.08 -14.40
CA ILE A 2 -1.67 1.08 -14.66
C ILE A 2 -2.13 2.50 -15.05
N SER A 3 -3.08 2.60 -15.99
CA SER A 3 -3.61 3.88 -16.48
C SER A 3 -4.98 4.23 -15.89
N SER A 4 -5.66 3.25 -15.29
CA SER A 4 -6.96 3.43 -14.64
C SER A 4 -7.12 2.44 -13.47
N PHE A 5 -8.03 2.75 -12.54
CA PHE A 5 -8.32 1.85 -11.43
C PHE A 5 -9.79 1.92 -11.03
N LYS A 6 -10.40 0.77 -10.81
CA LYS A 6 -11.80 0.66 -10.41
C LYS A 6 -11.93 -0.19 -9.17
N ILE A 7 -12.76 0.26 -8.24
CA ILE A 7 -13.04 -0.39 -6.97
C ILE A 7 -14.54 -0.62 -6.84
N LYS A 8 -14.93 -1.84 -6.47
CA LYS A 8 -16.33 -2.19 -6.21
C LYS A 8 -16.46 -2.91 -4.89
N ASN A 9 -17.39 -2.47 -4.04
CA ASN A 9 -17.73 -3.08 -2.74
C ASN A 9 -16.57 -3.25 -1.73
N PHE A 10 -15.56 -2.38 -1.82
CA PHE A 10 -14.41 -2.41 -0.93
C PHE A 10 -14.49 -1.29 0.12
N ARG A 11 -14.49 -1.64 1.41
CA ARG A 11 -14.61 -0.68 2.53
C ARG A 11 -15.77 0.29 2.33
N LEU A 12 -15.46 1.59 2.18
CA LEU A 12 -16.46 2.65 1.92
C LEU A 12 -16.80 2.82 0.43
N PHE A 13 -16.06 2.18 -0.46
CA PHE A 13 -16.25 2.31 -1.90
C PHE A 13 -17.30 1.33 -2.41
N GLU A 14 -18.39 1.84 -2.97
CA GLU A 14 -19.43 1.01 -3.58
C GLU A 14 -19.11 0.65 -5.03
N ASN A 15 -18.90 1.66 -5.85
CA ASN A 15 -18.49 1.52 -7.24
C ASN A 15 -17.88 2.83 -7.70
N VAL A 16 -16.56 2.91 -7.66
CA VAL A 16 -15.79 4.12 -7.99
C VAL A 16 -14.70 3.78 -8.98
N SER A 17 -14.35 4.74 -9.83
CA SER A 17 -13.28 4.60 -10.81
C SER A 17 -12.41 5.84 -10.87
N ILE A 18 -11.13 5.62 -11.10
CA ILE A 18 -10.14 6.61 -11.50
C ILE A 18 -9.80 6.27 -12.95
N ASN A 19 -10.08 7.18 -13.89
CA ASN A 19 -9.96 6.92 -15.32
C ASN A 19 -8.58 7.34 -15.86
N LYS A 20 -7.89 8.24 -15.15
CA LYS A 20 -6.58 8.74 -15.56
C LYS A 20 -5.59 8.66 -14.41
N LEU A 21 -4.70 7.69 -14.50
CA LEU A 21 -3.52 7.57 -13.65
C LEU A 21 -2.26 7.84 -14.48
N ALA A 22 -1.30 8.52 -13.86
CA ALA A 22 -0.02 8.84 -14.46
C ALA A 22 1.13 8.14 -13.70
N ARG A 23 2.36 8.55 -13.96
CA ARG A 23 3.53 8.02 -13.24
C ARG A 23 3.53 8.48 -11.78
N VAL A 24 3.25 9.76 -11.51
CA VAL A 24 3.19 10.31 -10.15
C VAL A 24 1.77 10.79 -9.87
N ASN A 25 1.09 10.13 -8.93
CA ASN A 25 -0.31 10.38 -8.62
C ASN A 25 -0.43 10.96 -7.21
N LEU A 26 -0.96 12.17 -7.08
CA LEU A 26 -1.26 12.80 -5.80
C LEU A 26 -2.75 12.67 -5.50
N ILE A 27 -3.06 12.01 -4.38
CA ILE A 27 -4.42 11.76 -3.90
C ILE A 27 -4.68 12.65 -2.69
N VAL A 28 -5.67 13.51 -2.79
CA VAL A 28 -6.01 14.46 -1.73
C VAL A 28 -7.45 14.27 -1.25
N GLY A 29 -7.77 14.88 -0.12
CA GLY A 29 -9.12 14.84 0.43
C GLY A 29 -9.12 15.14 1.93
N LYS A 30 -10.27 15.50 2.45
CA LYS A 30 -10.45 15.72 3.90
C LYS A 30 -10.14 14.46 4.70
N ASN A 31 -9.90 14.63 5.99
CA ASN A 31 -9.76 13.48 6.87
C ASN A 31 -11.04 12.63 6.83
N ASN A 32 -10.85 11.32 6.87
CA ASN A 32 -11.94 10.34 6.75
C ASN A 32 -12.68 10.32 5.40
N ALA A 33 -12.13 10.95 4.34
CA ALA A 33 -12.71 10.88 3.00
C ALA A 33 -12.49 9.54 2.29
N GLY A 34 -11.48 8.75 2.72
CA GLY A 34 -11.17 7.45 2.15
C GLY A 34 -9.78 7.33 1.53
N LYS A 35 -8.90 8.32 1.69
CA LYS A 35 -7.53 8.28 1.13
C LYS A 35 -6.78 7.00 1.51
N SER A 36 -6.70 6.67 2.80
CA SER A 36 -6.01 5.46 3.26
C SER A 36 -6.70 4.18 2.78
N ALA A 37 -8.03 4.16 2.66
CA ALA A 37 -8.74 3.02 2.08
C ALA A 37 -8.42 2.84 0.59
N LEU A 38 -8.21 3.93 -0.14
CA LEU A 38 -7.76 3.87 -1.54
C LEU A 38 -6.32 3.35 -1.63
N LEU A 39 -5.40 3.83 -0.76
CA LEU A 39 -4.03 3.28 -0.72
C LEU A 39 -4.02 1.79 -0.36
N GLU A 40 -4.88 1.34 0.55
CA GLU A 40 -5.03 -0.08 0.87
C GLU A 40 -5.55 -0.89 -0.31
N ALA A 41 -6.48 -0.35 -1.11
CA ALA A 41 -6.92 -0.99 -2.34
C ALA A 41 -5.77 -1.15 -3.33
N PHE A 42 -4.94 -0.13 -3.54
CA PHE A 42 -3.73 -0.25 -4.35
C PHE A 42 -2.75 -1.27 -3.78
N LEU A 43 -2.51 -1.22 -2.46
CA LEU A 43 -1.59 -2.14 -1.79
C LEU A 43 -2.02 -3.60 -1.98
N LEU A 44 -3.29 -3.91 -1.73
CA LEU A 44 -3.82 -5.26 -1.94
C LEU A 44 -3.83 -5.68 -3.41
N TYR A 45 -4.08 -4.72 -4.33
CA TYR A 45 -4.04 -4.97 -5.76
C TYR A 45 -2.63 -5.34 -6.23
N PHE A 46 -1.63 -4.53 -5.92
CA PHE A 46 -0.25 -4.77 -6.37
C PHE A 46 0.43 -5.93 -5.66
N SER A 47 0.08 -6.20 -4.41
CA SER A 47 0.56 -7.38 -3.68
C SER A 47 -0.19 -8.67 -4.03
N LYS A 48 -1.18 -8.60 -4.95
CA LYS A 48 -2.06 -9.73 -5.33
C LYS A 48 -2.67 -10.41 -4.11
N MET A 49 -3.20 -9.61 -3.19
CA MET A 49 -3.81 -10.09 -1.95
C MET A 49 -2.85 -10.89 -1.06
N SER A 50 -1.59 -10.45 -0.99
CA SER A 50 -0.60 -11.07 -0.10
C SER A 50 -1.12 -11.13 1.34
N ASN A 51 -1.01 -12.30 1.97
CA ASN A 51 -1.42 -12.50 3.36
C ASN A 51 -0.70 -11.57 4.33
N ASN A 52 0.57 -11.23 4.06
CA ASN A 52 1.33 -10.30 4.89
C ASN A 52 0.71 -8.91 4.87
N ASP A 53 0.46 -8.38 3.68
CA ASP A 53 -0.07 -7.02 3.53
C ASP A 53 -1.50 -6.92 4.08
N LEU A 54 -2.32 -7.97 3.86
CA LEU A 54 -3.65 -8.06 4.44
C LEU A 54 -3.61 -8.04 5.98
N ILE A 55 -2.71 -8.81 6.57
CA ILE A 55 -2.52 -8.87 8.02
C ILE A 55 -1.97 -7.53 8.55
N ASP A 56 -1.01 -6.92 7.87
CA ASP A 56 -0.42 -5.64 8.28
C ASP A 56 -1.46 -4.51 8.24
N ILE A 57 -2.37 -4.50 7.25
CA ILE A 57 -3.51 -3.56 7.22
C ILE A 57 -4.44 -3.79 8.42
N ILE A 58 -4.79 -5.04 8.72
CA ILE A 58 -5.65 -5.37 9.88
C ILE A 58 -5.03 -4.88 11.19
N TYR A 59 -3.72 -5.10 11.38
CA TYR A 59 -3.03 -4.67 12.60
C TYR A 59 -2.85 -3.16 12.69
N SER A 60 -2.52 -2.48 11.59
CA SER A 60 -2.33 -1.03 11.57
C SER A 60 -3.61 -0.28 11.92
N ARG A 61 -4.76 -0.85 11.58
CA ARG A 61 -6.09 -0.29 11.92
C ARG A 61 -6.67 -0.79 13.24
N HIS A 62 -5.95 -1.63 13.98
CA HIS A 62 -6.45 -2.28 15.19
C HIS A 62 -7.75 -3.09 14.98
N GLU A 63 -8.01 -3.52 13.74
CA GLU A 63 -9.22 -4.29 13.39
C GLU A 63 -9.20 -5.71 13.99
N ASN A 64 -8.06 -6.14 14.55
CA ASN A 64 -7.88 -7.42 15.26
C ASN A 64 -8.42 -7.42 16.70
N VAL A 65 -8.81 -6.29 17.28
CA VAL A 65 -9.18 -6.17 18.69
C VAL A 65 -10.48 -6.93 19.02
N GLY A 66 -11.38 -7.08 18.05
CA GLY A 66 -12.65 -7.83 18.22
C GLY A 66 -12.49 -9.33 18.43
N VAL A 67 -11.39 -9.94 18.01
CA VAL A 67 -11.16 -11.38 18.02
C VAL A 67 -11.06 -11.96 19.43
N ARG A 68 -10.52 -11.21 20.41
CA ARG A 68 -10.41 -11.70 21.80
C ARG A 68 -11.74 -11.82 22.54
N ARG A 69 -12.77 -11.04 22.19
CA ARG A 69 -14.12 -11.13 22.77
C ARG A 69 -14.98 -12.21 22.09
N ALA A 70 -14.66 -12.58 20.87
CA ALA A 70 -15.40 -13.55 20.06
C ALA A 70 -15.09 -15.02 20.39
N LEU A 71 -14.12 -15.31 21.26
CA LEU A 71 -13.88 -16.67 21.78
C LEU A 71 -15.09 -17.27 22.53
N ILE A 72 -16.12 -16.46 22.80
CA ILE A 72 -17.36 -16.89 23.47
C ILE A 72 -18.53 -17.09 22.48
N ALA A 73 -18.42 -16.57 21.25
CA ALA A 73 -19.46 -16.73 20.23
C ALA A 73 -18.85 -17.24 18.92
N ARG A 74 -19.13 -18.50 18.60
CA ARG A 74 -18.74 -19.18 17.33
C ARG A 74 -19.47 -18.61 16.10
N THR A 75 -19.39 -17.31 15.83
CA THR A 75 -20.04 -16.72 14.66
C THR A 75 -19.02 -15.95 13.82
N SER A 76 -18.94 -16.31 12.56
CA SER A 76 -18.13 -15.71 11.48
C SER A 76 -18.26 -14.18 11.33
N ALA A 77 -19.21 -13.56 12.01
CA ALA A 77 -19.49 -12.12 12.02
C ALA A 77 -18.36 -11.25 12.63
N PHE A 78 -17.38 -11.84 13.29
CA PHE A 78 -16.30 -11.14 14.00
C PHE A 78 -14.93 -11.29 13.36
N SER A 79 -14.85 -11.87 12.17
CA SER A 79 -13.58 -11.94 11.44
C SER A 79 -13.11 -10.53 11.08
N PRO A 80 -11.84 -10.17 11.33
CA PRO A 80 -11.25 -8.89 10.89
C PRO A 80 -11.39 -8.62 9.40
N ILE A 81 -11.50 -9.68 8.60
CA ILE A 81 -11.67 -9.62 7.14
C ILE A 81 -12.93 -8.87 6.73
N ARG A 82 -13.99 -8.88 7.53
CA ARG A 82 -15.23 -8.17 7.22
C ARG A 82 -15.01 -6.69 6.90
N HIS A 83 -13.97 -6.08 7.50
CA HIS A 83 -13.67 -4.67 7.32
C HIS A 83 -13.19 -4.31 5.91
N PHE A 84 -12.80 -5.28 5.10
CA PHE A 84 -12.47 -5.08 3.68
C PHE A 84 -13.71 -5.01 2.79
N PHE A 85 -14.84 -5.56 3.25
CA PHE A 85 -16.10 -5.54 2.49
C PHE A 85 -16.92 -4.31 2.85
N LYS A 86 -17.75 -3.87 1.90
CA LYS A 86 -18.68 -2.76 2.10
C LYS A 86 -19.59 -3.05 3.30
N ASP A 87 -19.88 -2.03 4.08
CA ASP A 87 -20.74 -2.09 5.28
C ASP A 87 -20.29 -3.13 6.32
N HIS A 88 -19.02 -3.55 6.25
CA HIS A 88 -18.41 -4.55 7.13
C HIS A 88 -19.15 -5.90 7.11
N LYS A 89 -19.74 -6.26 5.96
CA LYS A 89 -20.46 -7.52 5.77
C LYS A 89 -19.71 -8.43 4.83
N ILE A 90 -19.32 -9.60 5.35
CA ILE A 90 -18.76 -10.65 4.50
C ILE A 90 -19.92 -11.19 3.65
N PRO A 91 -19.77 -11.34 2.32
CA PRO A 91 -20.77 -11.94 1.46
C PRO A 91 -21.04 -13.38 1.86
N GLN A 92 -22.22 -13.89 1.54
CA GLN A 92 -22.49 -15.31 1.71
C GLN A 92 -21.63 -16.13 0.76
N LEU A 93 -21.53 -17.43 1.05
CA LEU A 93 -20.81 -18.35 0.17
C LEU A 93 -21.43 -18.30 -1.25
N PHE A 94 -20.58 -18.20 -2.27
CA PHE A 94 -20.91 -18.03 -3.67
C PHE A 94 -21.50 -16.67 -4.08
N GLU A 95 -21.69 -15.73 -3.15
CA GLU A 95 -22.05 -14.36 -3.51
C GLU A 95 -20.84 -13.55 -3.96
N HIS A 96 -21.13 -12.47 -4.70
CA HIS A 96 -20.11 -11.52 -5.11
C HIS A 96 -19.53 -10.76 -3.91
N GLY A 97 -18.21 -10.65 -3.90
CA GLY A 97 -17.49 -9.89 -2.90
C GLY A 97 -17.07 -8.50 -3.37
N PHE A 98 -15.83 -8.11 -3.10
CA PHE A 98 -15.29 -6.87 -3.64
C PHE A 98 -14.38 -7.13 -4.84
N THR A 99 -14.33 -6.14 -5.75
CA THR A 99 -13.50 -6.22 -6.95
C THR A 99 -12.51 -5.07 -6.98
N LEU A 100 -11.25 -5.39 -7.29
CA LEU A 100 -10.20 -4.43 -7.62
C LEU A 100 -9.76 -4.70 -9.06
N SER A 101 -9.79 -3.67 -9.91
CA SER A 101 -9.44 -3.80 -11.31
C SER A 101 -8.67 -2.60 -11.83
N SER A 102 -7.76 -2.84 -12.74
CA SER A 102 -7.00 -1.82 -13.48
C SER A 102 -7.17 -2.00 -14.98
N SER A 103 -6.42 -1.22 -15.75
CA SER A 103 -6.27 -1.43 -17.20
C SER A 103 -5.71 -2.81 -17.57
N ASP A 104 -4.93 -3.43 -16.69
CA ASP A 104 -4.10 -4.59 -17.01
C ASP A 104 -4.66 -5.90 -16.45
N ASP A 105 -5.30 -5.87 -15.28
CA ASP A 105 -5.81 -7.06 -14.60
C ASP A 105 -6.98 -6.70 -13.68
N SER A 106 -7.79 -7.69 -13.35
CA SER A 106 -8.82 -7.56 -12.32
C SER A 106 -8.98 -8.84 -11.53
N PHE A 107 -9.38 -8.70 -10.28
CA PHE A 107 -9.79 -9.85 -9.48
C PHE A 107 -10.94 -9.52 -8.54
N GLU A 108 -11.73 -10.52 -8.26
CA GLU A 108 -12.80 -10.49 -7.28
C GLU A 108 -12.41 -11.30 -6.04
N VAL A 109 -12.59 -10.71 -4.86
CA VAL A 109 -12.35 -11.37 -3.57
C VAL A 109 -13.68 -11.78 -2.99
N LYS A 110 -13.88 -13.09 -2.82
CA LYS A 110 -15.13 -13.68 -2.35
C LYS A 110 -14.91 -14.95 -1.53
N LEU A 111 -15.97 -15.49 -0.96
CA LEU A 111 -15.95 -16.80 -0.33
C LEU A 111 -16.21 -17.91 -1.34
N ALA A 112 -15.42 -18.97 -1.24
CA ALA A 112 -15.56 -20.14 -2.09
C ALA A 112 -15.42 -21.43 -1.27
N ALA A 113 -16.09 -22.48 -1.70
CA ALA A 113 -15.98 -23.79 -1.11
C ALA A 113 -14.98 -24.68 -1.87
N TYR A 114 -14.36 -25.59 -1.13
CA TYR A 114 -13.46 -26.61 -1.66
C TYR A 114 -13.93 -27.97 -1.22
N ILE A 115 -13.88 -28.94 -2.10
CA ILE A 115 -14.14 -30.34 -1.81
C ILE A 115 -12.84 -31.13 -1.87
N THR A 116 -12.73 -32.11 -0.99
CA THR A 116 -11.62 -33.06 -0.97
C THR A 116 -12.06 -34.32 -1.71
N GLU A 117 -11.37 -34.68 -2.76
CA GLU A 117 -11.65 -35.88 -3.58
C GLU A 117 -10.45 -36.82 -3.58
N ASP A 118 -10.70 -38.10 -3.39
CA ASP A 118 -9.70 -39.15 -3.58
C ASP A 118 -9.59 -39.45 -5.07
N THR A 119 -8.39 -39.39 -5.61
CA THR A 119 -8.13 -39.77 -6.99
C THR A 119 -7.77 -41.25 -7.07
N ASP A 120 -8.00 -41.88 -8.24
CA ASP A 120 -7.68 -43.27 -8.54
C ASP A 120 -6.22 -43.65 -8.24
N SER A 121 -5.33 -42.64 -8.10
CA SER A 121 -3.92 -42.80 -7.75
C SER A 121 -3.63 -42.73 -6.25
N ASN A 122 -4.62 -42.87 -5.38
CA ASN A 122 -4.50 -42.73 -3.91
C ASN A 122 -3.93 -41.38 -3.46
N ARG A 123 -4.15 -40.31 -4.28
CA ARG A 123 -3.82 -38.94 -3.94
C ARG A 123 -5.10 -38.18 -3.60
N VAL A 124 -5.06 -37.50 -2.49
CA VAL A 124 -6.13 -36.60 -2.06
C VAL A 124 -5.93 -35.25 -2.75
N ILE A 125 -6.91 -34.83 -3.55
CA ILE A 125 -6.91 -33.52 -4.22
C ILE A 125 -7.99 -32.67 -3.61
N ARG A 126 -7.65 -31.42 -3.28
CA ARG A 126 -8.60 -30.40 -2.84
C ARG A 126 -8.83 -29.42 -3.97
N ARG A 127 -10.06 -29.36 -4.49
CA ARG A 127 -10.44 -28.47 -5.60
C ARG A 127 -11.60 -27.57 -5.25
N PHE A 128 -11.69 -26.47 -5.96
CA PHE A 128 -12.82 -25.58 -5.91
C PHE A 128 -14.09 -26.32 -6.36
N ILE A 129 -15.22 -26.01 -5.73
CA ILE A 129 -16.55 -26.50 -6.09
C ILE A 129 -17.49 -25.32 -6.31
N THR A 130 -18.30 -25.38 -7.37
CA THR A 130 -19.29 -24.34 -7.68
C THR A 130 -20.59 -24.56 -6.90
N LYS A 131 -21.44 -23.56 -6.91
CA LYS A 131 -22.76 -23.65 -6.27
C LYS A 131 -23.62 -24.75 -6.90
N GLU A 132 -23.62 -24.82 -8.22
CA GLU A 132 -24.36 -25.82 -8.99
C GLU A 132 -23.87 -27.24 -8.66
N GLU A 133 -22.56 -27.45 -8.60
CA GLU A 133 -22.00 -28.75 -8.19
C GLU A 133 -22.34 -29.13 -6.75
N CYS A 134 -22.41 -28.14 -5.83
CA CYS A 134 -22.85 -28.39 -4.45
C CYS A 134 -24.29 -28.87 -4.40
N GLU A 135 -25.17 -28.23 -5.17
CA GLU A 135 -26.59 -28.60 -5.27
C GLU A 135 -26.77 -29.98 -5.92
N GLU A 136 -26.08 -30.26 -7.03
CA GLU A 136 -26.14 -31.55 -7.74
C GLU A 136 -25.64 -32.72 -6.87
N ARG A 137 -24.59 -32.51 -6.10
CA ARG A 137 -23.98 -33.56 -5.24
C ARG A 137 -24.61 -33.67 -3.86
N GLY A 138 -25.52 -32.74 -3.51
CA GLY A 138 -26.06 -32.63 -2.14
C GLY A 138 -24.96 -32.31 -1.12
N PHE A 139 -23.87 -31.65 -1.55
CA PHE A 139 -22.73 -31.30 -0.69
C PHE A 139 -23.03 -30.01 0.05
N SER A 140 -22.95 -30.06 1.38
CA SER A 140 -23.05 -28.88 2.23
C SER A 140 -21.64 -28.59 2.80
N PRO A 141 -20.95 -27.54 2.30
CA PRO A 141 -19.61 -27.22 2.78
C PRO A 141 -19.58 -26.93 4.28
N GLU A 142 -18.68 -27.57 4.99
CA GLU A 142 -18.38 -27.22 6.38
C GLU A 142 -17.48 -25.98 6.42
N VAL A 143 -17.36 -25.38 7.60
CA VAL A 143 -16.55 -24.14 7.77
C VAL A 143 -15.10 -24.33 7.36
N ASP A 144 -14.54 -25.52 7.56
CA ASP A 144 -13.17 -25.86 7.17
C ASP A 144 -12.96 -25.99 5.65
N ASP A 145 -14.06 -26.09 4.90
CA ASP A 145 -14.05 -26.14 3.44
C ASP A 145 -14.19 -24.77 2.79
N VAL A 146 -14.45 -23.71 3.57
CA VAL A 146 -14.69 -22.36 3.05
C VAL A 146 -13.42 -21.50 3.16
N PHE A 147 -13.07 -20.90 2.03
CA PHE A 147 -11.88 -20.06 1.91
C PHE A 147 -12.23 -18.68 1.34
N LEU A 148 -11.50 -17.68 1.79
CA LEU A 148 -11.38 -16.41 1.09
C LEU A 148 -10.45 -16.64 -0.10
N ILE A 149 -10.93 -16.29 -1.30
CA ILE A 149 -10.18 -16.44 -2.54
C ILE A 149 -10.14 -15.12 -3.29
N ALA A 150 -9.13 -14.96 -4.14
CA ALA A 150 -9.12 -13.97 -5.22
C ALA A 150 -9.25 -14.72 -6.55
N GLU A 151 -10.32 -14.44 -7.29
CA GLU A 151 -10.55 -14.96 -8.63
C GLU A 151 -10.15 -13.89 -9.65
N HIS A 152 -9.14 -14.19 -10.47
CA HIS A 152 -8.58 -13.29 -11.47
C HIS A 152 -9.37 -13.36 -12.78
N SER A 153 -9.29 -12.28 -13.57
CA SER A 153 -9.96 -12.18 -14.89
C SER A 153 -9.54 -13.27 -15.90
N ASP A 154 -8.35 -13.83 -15.74
CA ASP A 154 -7.83 -14.94 -16.55
C ASP A 154 -8.27 -16.34 -16.05
N GLY A 155 -9.13 -16.41 -15.05
CA GLY A 155 -9.64 -17.64 -14.46
C GLY A 155 -8.73 -18.27 -13.40
N ARG A 156 -7.58 -17.68 -13.10
CA ARG A 156 -6.74 -18.13 -11.96
C ARG A 156 -7.45 -17.85 -10.65
N ILE A 157 -7.36 -18.80 -9.73
CA ILE A 157 -7.89 -18.66 -8.37
C ILE A 157 -6.71 -18.71 -7.39
N THR A 158 -6.56 -17.63 -6.64
CA THR A 158 -5.59 -17.55 -5.54
C THR A 158 -6.32 -17.76 -4.22
N ARG A 159 -5.99 -18.83 -3.51
CA ARG A 159 -6.52 -19.09 -2.17
C ARG A 159 -5.76 -18.23 -1.16
N ILE A 160 -6.48 -17.33 -0.49
CA ILE A 160 -5.90 -16.39 0.46
C ILE A 160 -5.81 -17.05 1.84
N MET A 161 -6.94 -17.46 2.41
CA MET A 161 -6.98 -18.04 3.74
C MET A 161 -8.27 -18.84 3.97
N ASN A 162 -8.25 -19.80 4.90
CA ASN A 162 -9.49 -20.37 5.42
C ASN A 162 -10.16 -19.37 6.37
N ILE A 163 -11.48 -19.34 6.41
CA ILE A 163 -12.23 -18.40 7.26
C ILE A 163 -12.04 -18.68 8.76
N ASN A 164 -11.60 -19.89 9.13
CA ASN A 164 -11.27 -20.29 10.50
C ASN A 164 -9.80 -20.09 10.85
N ASP A 165 -8.93 -19.75 9.88
CA ASP A 165 -7.52 -19.54 10.16
C ASP A 165 -7.34 -18.42 11.20
N GLU A 166 -6.48 -18.65 12.19
CA GLU A 166 -6.07 -17.58 13.09
C GLU A 166 -5.04 -16.66 12.40
N LEU A 167 -5.19 -15.34 12.58
CA LEU A 167 -4.26 -14.36 12.00
C LEU A 167 -2.79 -14.64 12.37
N ARG A 168 -2.54 -15.22 13.53
CA ARG A 168 -1.18 -15.59 13.98
C ARG A 168 -0.58 -16.71 13.15
N ASP A 169 -1.41 -17.69 12.75
CA ASP A 169 -0.96 -18.84 11.97
C ASP A 169 -0.71 -18.42 10.51
N LEU A 170 -1.52 -17.52 9.98
CA LEU A 170 -1.30 -16.92 8.67
C LEU A 170 0.05 -16.20 8.61
N ARG A 171 0.38 -15.40 9.62
CA ARG A 171 1.67 -14.70 9.70
C ARG A 171 2.85 -15.65 9.74
N ARG A 172 2.74 -16.77 10.46
CA ARG A 172 3.78 -17.81 10.50
C ARG A 172 3.93 -18.50 9.14
N ARG A 173 2.84 -18.91 8.50
CA ARG A 173 2.87 -19.58 7.18
C ARG A 173 3.44 -18.66 6.10
N SER A 174 3.09 -17.40 6.10
CA SER A 174 3.54 -16.38 5.15
C SER A 174 5.06 -16.12 5.23
N ALA A 175 5.65 -16.22 6.41
CA ALA A 175 7.11 -16.09 6.58
C ALA A 175 7.89 -17.23 5.88
N PHE A 176 7.26 -18.39 5.64
CA PHE A 176 7.85 -19.54 4.97
C PHE A 176 7.56 -19.60 3.46
N MET A 177 6.53 -18.90 2.99
CA MET A 177 6.24 -18.80 1.56
C MET A 177 7.06 -17.65 0.99
N GLY A 178 8.11 -17.95 0.25
CA GLY A 178 8.97 -16.96 -0.43
C GLY A 178 8.13 -15.96 -1.24
N LYS A 179 8.65 -14.76 -1.46
CA LYS A 179 8.05 -13.76 -2.34
C LYS A 179 7.80 -14.40 -3.71
N LEU A 180 6.53 -14.51 -4.08
CA LEU A 180 6.13 -14.76 -5.47
C LEU A 180 6.73 -13.62 -6.33
N ASP A 181 7.14 -13.93 -7.57
CA ASP A 181 7.66 -12.98 -8.55
C ASP A 181 6.62 -11.86 -8.82
N ASN A 182 6.62 -10.88 -7.96
CA ASN A 182 5.74 -9.73 -8.05
C ASN A 182 6.54 -8.50 -8.49
N VAL A 183 5.88 -7.63 -9.23
CA VAL A 183 6.33 -6.26 -9.47
C VAL A 183 6.91 -5.71 -8.16
N SER A 184 8.14 -5.17 -8.23
CA SER A 184 8.77 -4.57 -7.04
C SER A 184 7.86 -3.49 -6.49
N PHE A 185 7.42 -3.63 -5.24
CA PHE A 185 6.56 -2.64 -4.66
C PHE A 185 7.02 -2.25 -3.25
N GLN A 186 6.92 -0.96 -2.93
CA GLN A 186 7.25 -0.43 -1.61
C GLN A 186 6.09 0.42 -1.08
N TYR A 187 5.92 0.38 0.24
CA TYR A 187 4.94 1.19 0.96
C TYR A 187 5.60 1.96 2.10
N VAL A 188 5.40 3.27 2.12
CA VAL A 188 5.85 4.17 3.18
C VAL A 188 4.62 4.67 3.93
N PRO A 189 4.34 4.16 5.14
CA PRO A 189 3.22 4.64 5.96
C PRO A 189 3.48 6.05 6.50
N THR A 190 2.46 6.69 7.05
CA THR A 190 2.58 8.01 7.68
C THR A 190 3.66 8.05 8.76
N ALA A 191 3.76 6.98 9.58
CA ALA A 191 4.78 6.86 10.61
C ALA A 191 6.21 6.63 10.08
N GLY A 192 6.38 6.47 8.76
CA GLY A 192 7.65 6.10 8.13
C GLY A 192 7.96 4.60 8.22
N LEU A 193 9.16 4.23 7.77
CA LEU A 193 9.64 2.84 7.82
C LEU A 193 10.19 2.53 9.22
N SER A 194 10.06 1.28 9.66
CA SER A 194 10.84 0.80 10.81
C SER A 194 12.32 0.74 10.46
N ASN A 195 13.18 0.88 11.45
CA ASN A 195 14.64 0.79 11.25
C ASN A 195 15.06 -0.55 10.63
N SER A 196 14.42 -1.64 11.01
CA SER A 196 14.65 -2.97 10.41
C SER A 196 14.30 -3.00 8.91
N LYS A 197 13.18 -2.38 8.50
CA LYS A 197 12.81 -2.31 7.08
C LYS A 197 13.76 -1.38 6.32
N ALA A 198 14.06 -0.21 6.88
CA ALA A 198 14.95 0.77 6.26
C ALA A 198 16.37 0.20 6.08
N SER A 199 16.93 -0.47 7.10
CA SER A 199 18.27 -1.10 6.98
C SER A 199 18.28 -2.23 5.94
N SER A 200 17.23 -3.05 5.86
CA SER A 200 17.13 -4.10 4.85
C SER A 200 17.05 -3.53 3.43
N LEU A 201 16.32 -2.43 3.23
CA LEU A 201 16.26 -1.74 1.92
C LEU A 201 17.62 -1.11 1.58
N TRP A 202 18.28 -0.47 2.55
CA TRP A 202 19.60 0.12 2.39
C TRP A 202 20.64 -0.92 1.99
N ASP A 203 20.67 -2.07 2.68
CA ASP A 203 21.61 -3.15 2.37
C ASP A 203 21.43 -3.67 0.92
N SER A 204 20.24 -3.56 0.35
CA SER A 204 19.98 -3.99 -1.03
C SER A 204 20.52 -3.03 -2.11
N ILE A 205 20.80 -1.76 -1.74
CA ILE A 205 21.30 -0.73 -2.68
C ILE A 205 22.71 -0.24 -2.33
N SER A 206 23.20 -0.59 -1.15
CA SER A 206 24.54 -0.20 -0.67
C SER A 206 25.61 -0.63 -1.66
N LEU A 207 26.57 0.24 -1.91
CA LEU A 207 27.64 0.07 -2.90
C LEU A 207 27.16 -0.02 -4.37
N THR A 208 25.95 0.46 -4.64
CA THR A 208 25.43 0.63 -6.00
C THR A 208 25.24 2.11 -6.34
N ASP A 209 25.01 2.42 -7.61
CA ASP A 209 24.70 3.81 -8.05
C ASP A 209 23.41 4.35 -7.39
N LEU A 210 22.55 3.49 -6.88
CA LEU A 210 21.29 3.89 -6.22
C LEU A 210 21.53 4.51 -4.83
N GLU A 211 22.62 4.15 -4.16
CA GLU A 211 23.04 4.78 -2.89
C GLU A 211 23.23 6.30 -3.06
N VAL A 212 23.88 6.70 -4.17
CA VAL A 212 24.14 8.11 -4.48
C VAL A 212 22.84 8.92 -4.58
N GLU A 213 21.76 8.31 -5.10
CA GLU A 213 20.48 8.99 -5.23
C GLU A 213 19.82 9.24 -3.87
N VAL A 214 20.00 8.33 -2.93
CA VAL A 214 19.49 8.53 -1.55
C VAL A 214 20.25 9.68 -0.88
N VAL A 215 21.58 9.73 -1.02
CA VAL A 215 22.40 10.82 -0.45
C VAL A 215 22.00 12.17 -1.06
N LYS A 216 21.81 12.25 -2.39
CA LYS A 216 21.31 13.47 -3.05
C LYS A 216 19.95 13.92 -2.51
N GLY A 217 19.04 12.98 -2.22
CA GLY A 217 17.76 13.30 -1.61
C GLY A 217 17.92 13.93 -0.22
N LEU A 218 18.87 13.46 0.58
CA LEU A 218 19.15 14.03 1.90
C LEU A 218 19.76 15.44 1.81
N GLN A 219 20.54 15.71 0.76
CA GLN A 219 21.14 17.03 0.50
C GLN A 219 20.11 18.15 0.26
N LEU A 220 18.84 17.82 -0.01
CA LEU A 220 17.76 18.81 -0.04
C LEU A 220 17.55 19.53 1.29
N ILE A 221 17.78 18.83 2.41
CA ILE A 221 17.56 19.35 3.75
C ILE A 221 18.88 19.77 4.36
N GLU A 222 19.91 18.92 4.23
CA GLU A 222 21.26 19.16 4.72
C GLU A 222 22.26 19.02 3.56
N PRO A 223 22.58 20.14 2.89
CA PRO A 223 23.43 20.14 1.70
C PRO A 223 24.83 19.55 1.91
N SER A 224 25.34 19.59 3.14
CA SER A 224 26.65 19.03 3.51
C SER A 224 26.61 17.53 3.81
N THR A 225 25.49 16.85 3.56
CA THR A 225 25.40 15.38 3.70
C THR A 225 26.30 14.70 2.67
N SER A 226 27.25 13.88 3.13
CA SER A 226 28.21 13.20 2.24
C SER A 226 28.12 11.67 2.30
N GLY A 227 27.33 11.08 3.21
CA GLY A 227 27.15 9.64 3.28
C GLY A 227 26.14 9.20 4.34
N LEU A 228 25.75 7.93 4.24
CA LEU A 228 24.84 7.29 5.18
C LEU A 228 25.28 5.84 5.41
N THR A 229 25.13 5.37 6.64
CA THR A 229 25.36 3.98 7.00
C THR A 229 24.40 3.55 8.11
N PHE A 230 24.29 2.25 8.33
CA PHE A 230 23.53 1.69 9.44
C PHE A 230 24.46 1.00 10.43
N VAL A 231 24.29 1.30 11.71
CA VAL A 231 25.05 0.69 12.80
C VAL A 231 24.13 -0.02 13.79
N GLU A 232 24.62 -1.03 14.47
CA GLU A 232 23.87 -1.69 15.53
C GLU A 232 23.69 -0.74 16.71
N ASN A 233 22.50 -0.76 17.31
CA ASN A 233 22.21 0.00 18.51
C ASN A 233 22.70 -0.79 19.74
N GLU A 234 23.86 -0.45 20.27
CA GLU A 234 24.48 -1.16 21.40
C GLU A 234 23.70 -1.02 22.74
N GLU A 235 22.86 0.01 22.89
CA GLU A 235 22.15 0.29 24.14
C GLU A 235 20.84 -0.48 24.31
N GLY A 236 20.40 -1.25 23.31
CA GLY A 236 19.06 -1.81 23.34
C GLY A 236 18.99 -3.32 23.17
N ARG A 237 18.61 -4.05 24.21
CA ARG A 237 17.81 -5.29 24.09
C ARG A 237 16.47 -5.03 23.37
N ASN A 238 16.32 -3.92 22.63
CA ASN A 238 15.12 -3.43 21.97
C ASN A 238 15.19 -3.61 20.45
N ILE A 239 14.32 -4.33 20.02
CA ILE A 239 13.44 -4.55 18.85
C ILE A 239 13.68 -3.63 17.60
N ASP A 240 14.34 -2.48 17.69
CA ASP A 240 14.42 -1.51 16.58
C ASP A 240 15.61 -1.71 15.62
N GLY A 241 16.45 -2.72 15.84
CA GLY A 241 17.51 -3.07 14.89
C GLY A 241 18.60 -1.98 14.75
N ARG A 242 19.20 -1.93 13.57
CA ARG A 242 20.25 -0.98 13.20
C ARG A 242 19.68 0.43 13.03
N ILE A 243 20.42 1.45 13.45
CA ILE A 243 20.06 2.86 13.32
C ILE A 243 20.84 3.52 12.17
N PRO A 244 20.21 4.42 11.39
CA PRO A 244 20.90 5.16 10.34
C PRO A 244 21.72 6.30 10.91
N LEU A 245 23.00 6.36 10.52
CA LEU A 245 23.92 7.46 10.79
C LEU A 245 24.23 8.20 9.49
N VAL A 246 24.25 9.52 9.54
CA VAL A 246 24.57 10.40 8.42
C VAL A 246 25.91 11.07 8.67
N LYS A 247 26.75 11.08 7.64
CA LYS A 247 27.97 11.89 7.63
C LYS A 247 27.65 13.26 7.04
N VAL A 248 27.92 14.28 7.82
CA VAL A 248 27.78 15.69 7.45
C VAL A 248 29.20 16.27 7.41
N ASP A 249 29.54 17.01 6.36
CA ASP A 249 30.82 17.69 6.29
C ASP A 249 30.94 18.67 7.46
N ASP A 250 32.15 18.97 7.88
CA ASP A 250 32.44 19.84 9.03
C ASP A 250 32.01 19.27 10.41
N VAL A 251 31.46 18.05 10.47
CA VAL A 251 31.19 17.33 11.71
C VAL A 251 32.07 16.10 11.80
N GLU A 252 32.86 16.02 12.89
CA GLU A 252 33.88 14.98 13.05
C GLU A 252 33.26 13.58 13.12
N GLU A 253 32.16 13.42 13.89
CA GLU A 253 31.48 12.14 14.09
C GLU A 253 30.14 12.07 13.33
N PRO A 254 29.78 10.91 12.74
CA PRO A 254 28.49 10.73 12.12
C PRO A 254 27.33 10.96 13.08
N ILE A 255 26.25 11.57 12.61
CA ILE A 255 25.09 11.96 13.41
C ILE A 255 23.93 10.99 13.15
N PRO A 256 23.18 10.54 14.19
CA PRO A 256 21.94 9.81 13.97
C PRO A 256 20.98 10.59 13.06
N LEU A 257 20.45 9.96 12.01
CA LEU A 257 19.55 10.59 11.04
C LEU A 257 18.40 11.34 11.73
N LYS A 258 17.83 10.76 12.77
CA LYS A 258 16.73 11.32 13.55
C LYS A 258 17.11 12.63 14.28
N SER A 259 18.38 12.82 14.60
CA SER A 259 18.87 14.07 15.22
C SER A 259 18.84 15.26 14.26
N LEU A 260 18.77 15.00 12.94
CA LEU A 260 18.60 16.03 11.91
C LEU A 260 17.12 16.38 11.65
N GLY A 261 16.21 15.80 12.43
CA GLY A 261 14.78 16.09 12.40
C GLY A 261 13.93 15.10 11.62
N ASP A 262 12.63 15.19 11.83
CA ASP A 262 11.65 14.28 11.22
C ASP A 262 11.59 14.45 9.69
N GLY A 263 11.79 15.65 9.18
CA GLY A 263 11.84 15.91 7.74
C GLY A 263 12.94 15.15 7.02
N MET A 264 14.15 15.11 7.62
CA MET A 264 15.27 14.34 7.10
C MET A 264 14.94 12.84 7.07
N THR A 265 14.38 12.34 8.15
CA THR A 265 13.93 10.94 8.25
C THR A 265 12.87 10.62 7.21
N ARG A 266 11.92 11.54 6.97
CA ARG A 266 10.84 11.37 5.99
C ARG A 266 11.37 11.29 4.57
N ILE A 267 12.21 12.25 4.16
CA ILE A 267 12.84 12.25 2.82
C ILE A 267 13.65 10.98 2.61
N PHE A 268 14.45 10.58 3.61
CA PHE A 268 15.20 9.33 3.55
C PHE A 268 14.29 8.13 3.25
N HIS A 269 13.20 7.96 4.00
CA HIS A 269 12.28 6.85 3.81
C HIS A 269 11.62 6.85 2.43
N VAL A 270 11.21 8.03 1.93
CA VAL A 270 10.57 8.16 0.61
C VAL A 270 11.58 7.84 -0.50
N ILE A 271 12.76 8.46 -0.50
CA ILE A 271 13.75 8.27 -1.57
C ILE A 271 14.31 6.84 -1.55
N LEU A 272 14.64 6.30 -0.36
CA LEU A 272 15.08 4.91 -0.22
C LEU A 272 14.06 3.93 -0.79
N SER A 273 12.78 4.12 -0.44
CA SER A 273 11.70 3.26 -0.96
C SER A 273 11.52 3.42 -2.47
N LEU A 274 11.66 4.65 -2.98
CA LEU A 274 11.54 4.95 -4.41
C LEU A 274 12.63 4.23 -5.23
N VAL A 275 13.88 4.31 -4.80
CA VAL A 275 14.98 3.63 -5.52
C VAL A 275 14.86 2.11 -5.43
N CYS A 276 14.39 1.59 -4.29
CA CYS A 276 14.14 0.14 -4.13
C CYS A 276 12.90 -0.36 -4.89
N ALA A 277 12.01 0.55 -5.32
CA ALA A 277 10.84 0.23 -6.13
C ALA A 277 11.12 0.22 -7.64
N LYS A 278 12.36 0.25 -8.07
CA LYS A 278 12.76 0.27 -9.50
C LYS A 278 11.96 -0.72 -10.34
N ASN A 279 11.42 -0.25 -11.48
CA ASN A 279 10.50 -0.98 -12.38
C ASN A 279 9.20 -1.43 -11.70
N GLY A 280 8.74 -0.71 -10.69
CA GLY A 280 7.61 -1.12 -9.88
C GLY A 280 6.77 0.03 -9.36
N ILE A 281 6.30 -0.12 -8.12
CA ILE A 281 5.28 0.75 -7.52
C ILE A 281 5.77 1.27 -6.16
N LEU A 282 5.56 2.56 -5.92
CA LEU A 282 5.73 3.18 -4.62
C LEU A 282 4.39 3.74 -4.13
N ILE A 283 4.01 3.39 -2.91
CA ILE A 283 2.85 3.95 -2.22
C ILE A 283 3.35 4.74 -1.02
N VAL A 284 2.91 5.99 -0.87
CA VAL A 284 3.31 6.89 0.23
C VAL A 284 2.07 7.49 0.90
N ASP A 285 1.87 7.20 2.17
CA ASP A 285 0.78 7.81 2.94
C ASP A 285 1.26 9.09 3.62
N GLU A 286 0.54 10.22 3.41
CA GLU A 286 0.88 11.55 3.91
C GLU A 286 2.32 11.98 3.54
N PHE A 287 2.55 12.23 2.26
CA PHE A 287 3.86 12.58 1.70
C PHE A 287 4.57 13.68 2.50
N GLU A 288 3.84 14.71 2.88
CA GLU A 288 4.32 15.89 3.60
C GLU A 288 4.65 15.68 5.07
N SER A 289 4.33 14.51 5.64
CA SER A 289 4.50 14.25 7.08
C SER A 289 5.94 14.58 7.54
N GLY A 290 6.06 15.53 8.49
CA GLY A 290 7.36 15.98 8.99
C GLY A 290 8.16 16.90 8.06
N LEU A 291 7.71 17.17 6.81
CA LEU A 291 8.40 18.04 5.87
C LEU A 291 7.99 19.51 6.03
N HIS A 292 8.96 20.38 6.23
CA HIS A 292 8.73 21.82 6.16
C HIS A 292 8.33 22.21 4.73
N TRP A 293 7.40 23.18 4.59
CA TRP A 293 6.89 23.59 3.28
C TRP A 293 7.98 23.99 2.27
N SER A 294 9.08 24.60 2.73
CA SER A 294 10.16 25.10 1.86
C SER A 294 10.94 23.98 1.13
N VAL A 295 10.90 22.75 1.60
CA VAL A 295 11.61 21.61 0.99
C VAL A 295 10.68 20.74 0.14
N GLN A 296 9.37 20.95 0.21
CA GLN A 296 8.40 20.07 -0.46
C GLN A 296 8.48 20.15 -1.98
N GLU A 297 8.74 21.34 -2.56
CA GLU A 297 8.91 21.52 -4.00
C GLU A 297 10.13 20.71 -4.49
N GLY A 298 11.30 20.91 -3.89
CA GLY A 298 12.48 20.12 -4.24
C GLY A 298 12.32 18.62 -4.02
N ALA A 299 11.54 18.21 -3.01
CA ALA A 299 11.22 16.81 -2.78
C ALA A 299 10.38 16.23 -3.93
N TRP A 300 9.38 16.97 -4.42
CA TRP A 300 8.58 16.55 -5.56
C TRP A 300 9.41 16.52 -6.86
N ASP A 301 10.28 17.51 -7.09
CA ASP A 301 11.16 17.53 -8.28
C ASP A 301 12.02 16.27 -8.34
N ILE A 302 12.66 15.87 -7.23
CA ILE A 302 13.41 14.61 -7.16
C ILE A 302 12.50 13.40 -7.36
N VAL A 303 11.30 13.39 -6.80
CA VAL A 303 10.35 12.28 -6.94
C VAL A 303 9.95 12.12 -8.41
N PHE A 304 9.63 13.19 -9.13
CA PHE A 304 9.30 13.14 -10.57
C PHE A 304 10.50 12.64 -11.40
N GLU A 305 11.70 13.20 -11.17
CA GLU A 305 12.92 12.78 -11.86
C GLU A 305 13.23 11.29 -11.64
N LEU A 306 13.28 10.86 -10.38
CA LEU A 306 13.59 9.47 -10.04
C LEU A 306 12.50 8.50 -10.51
N ALA A 307 11.22 8.86 -10.41
CA ALA A 307 10.12 8.04 -10.89
C ALA A 307 10.22 7.76 -12.39
N GLN A 308 10.55 8.77 -13.18
CA GLN A 308 10.77 8.64 -14.62
C GLN A 308 12.00 7.76 -14.90
N ARG A 309 13.16 8.10 -14.31
CA ARG A 309 14.43 7.42 -14.55
C ARG A 309 14.45 5.97 -14.11
N LEU A 310 13.81 5.64 -12.99
CA LEU A 310 13.77 4.30 -12.43
C LEU A 310 12.53 3.51 -12.86
N ASN A 311 11.65 4.10 -13.70
CA ASN A 311 10.40 3.50 -14.16
C ASN A 311 9.51 3.06 -13.00
N VAL A 312 9.25 3.95 -12.03
CA VAL A 312 8.40 3.71 -10.87
C VAL A 312 7.08 4.45 -11.03
N GLN A 313 5.95 3.82 -10.75
CA GLN A 313 4.66 4.50 -10.59
C GLN A 313 4.40 4.77 -9.12
N ILE A 314 3.99 5.99 -8.80
CA ILE A 314 3.86 6.50 -7.43
C ILE A 314 2.40 6.85 -7.13
N PHE A 315 1.93 6.46 -5.96
CA PHE A 315 0.63 6.83 -5.39
C PHE A 315 0.88 7.46 -4.03
N ALA A 316 0.78 8.77 -3.94
CA ALA A 316 0.99 9.50 -2.70
C ALA A 316 -0.31 10.14 -2.21
N THR A 317 -0.53 10.17 -0.90
CA THR A 317 -1.62 10.96 -0.31
C THR A 317 -1.09 12.23 0.32
N SER A 318 -1.96 13.25 0.39
CA SER A 318 -1.71 14.49 1.12
C SER A 318 -3.01 15.07 1.67
N HIS A 319 -2.88 15.86 2.73
CA HIS A 319 -3.93 16.73 3.24
C HIS A 319 -3.45 18.19 3.36
N SER A 320 -2.22 18.49 2.95
CA SER A 320 -1.59 19.79 3.02
C SER A 320 -1.76 20.59 1.73
N ARG A 321 -2.17 21.86 1.88
CA ARG A 321 -2.24 22.79 0.75
C ARG A 321 -0.86 23.08 0.17
N ASP A 322 0.14 23.23 1.04
CA ASP A 322 1.52 23.48 0.63
C ASP A 322 2.06 22.32 -0.21
N CYS A 323 1.74 21.09 0.19
CA CYS A 323 2.11 19.90 -0.57
C CYS A 323 1.45 19.86 -1.96
N VAL A 324 0.17 20.26 -2.05
CA VAL A 324 -0.52 20.36 -3.34
C VAL A 324 0.11 21.43 -4.22
N ALA A 325 0.44 22.60 -3.66
CA ALA A 325 1.10 23.68 -4.41
C ALA A 325 2.49 23.29 -4.90
N ALA A 326 3.26 22.60 -4.06
CA ALA A 326 4.57 22.08 -4.41
C ALA A 326 4.48 21.01 -5.52
N PHE A 327 3.53 20.08 -5.40
CA PHE A 327 3.26 19.07 -6.43
C PHE A 327 2.87 19.72 -7.77
N GLU A 328 1.98 20.68 -7.76
CA GLU A 328 1.49 21.36 -8.97
C GLU A 328 2.63 22.02 -9.73
N LYS A 329 3.56 22.71 -9.02
CA LYS A 329 4.74 23.32 -9.63
C LYS A 329 5.65 22.29 -10.27
N SER A 330 5.97 21.19 -9.59
CA SER A 330 6.80 20.12 -10.14
C SER A 330 6.10 19.41 -11.30
N TRP A 331 4.77 19.26 -11.25
CA TRP A 331 3.97 18.68 -12.33
C TRP A 331 4.03 19.56 -13.60
N ARG A 332 4.04 20.90 -13.48
CA ARG A 332 4.22 21.82 -14.64
C ARG A 332 5.52 21.56 -15.41
N ASN A 333 6.56 21.11 -14.72
CA ASN A 333 7.85 20.76 -15.35
C ASN A 333 7.79 19.40 -16.09
N SER A 334 6.81 18.54 -15.79
CA SER A 334 6.62 17.21 -16.38
C SER A 334 5.13 16.92 -16.61
N PRO A 335 4.43 17.60 -17.54
CA PRO A 335 2.98 17.64 -17.65
C PRO A 335 2.34 16.27 -17.90
N ASP A 336 3.02 15.37 -18.60
CA ASP A 336 2.50 14.03 -18.94
C ASP A 336 2.69 13.00 -17.82
N GLU A 337 3.47 13.33 -16.80
CA GLU A 337 3.89 12.37 -15.77
C GLU A 337 3.07 12.46 -14.48
N GLY A 338 2.22 13.47 -14.31
CA GLY A 338 1.44 13.72 -13.10
C GLY A 338 -0.05 13.46 -13.26
N ALA A 339 -0.71 13.11 -12.16
CA ALA A 339 -2.17 13.09 -12.02
C ALA A 339 -2.57 13.54 -10.62
N PHE A 340 -3.69 14.24 -10.52
CA PHE A 340 -4.23 14.74 -9.26
C PHE A 340 -5.67 14.26 -9.07
N ILE A 341 -5.92 13.59 -7.95
CA ILE A 341 -7.21 12.96 -7.64
C ILE A 341 -7.70 13.46 -6.27
N ARG A 342 -8.87 14.06 -6.25
CA ARG A 342 -9.57 14.40 -5.00
C ARG A 342 -10.54 13.31 -4.62
N VAL A 343 -10.40 12.81 -3.38
CA VAL A 343 -11.35 11.90 -2.76
C VAL A 343 -12.30 12.72 -1.90
N SER A 344 -13.59 12.61 -2.15
CA SER A 344 -14.65 13.22 -1.35
C SER A 344 -15.64 12.19 -0.84
N LYS A 345 -16.30 12.50 0.27
CA LYS A 345 -17.35 11.66 0.84
C LYS A 345 -18.58 12.52 1.08
N GLU A 346 -19.66 12.23 0.36
CA GLU A 346 -20.94 12.91 0.47
C GLU A 346 -22.04 11.89 0.76
N ASN A 347 -22.87 12.15 1.75
CA ASN A 347 -23.98 11.26 2.15
C ASN A 347 -23.55 9.80 2.38
N GLY A 348 -22.33 9.59 2.86
CA GLY A 348 -21.80 8.24 3.10
C GLY A 348 -21.12 7.58 1.87
N CYS A 349 -21.32 8.12 0.68
CA CYS A 349 -20.71 7.61 -0.55
C CYS A 349 -19.40 8.33 -0.86
N ALA A 350 -18.36 7.59 -1.16
CA ALA A 350 -17.09 8.15 -1.64
C ALA A 350 -17.13 8.35 -3.15
N SER A 351 -16.51 9.43 -3.61
CA SER A 351 -16.35 9.75 -5.03
C SER A 351 -14.96 10.29 -5.31
N PHE A 352 -14.52 10.16 -6.57
CA PHE A 352 -13.26 10.69 -7.05
C PHE A 352 -13.53 11.82 -8.04
N LYS A 353 -12.74 12.89 -7.93
CA LYS A 353 -12.69 13.95 -8.93
C LYS A 353 -11.25 14.07 -9.41
N GLU A 354 -11.05 13.89 -10.70
CA GLU A 354 -9.77 14.04 -11.39
C GLU A 354 -9.63 15.50 -11.82
N TYR A 355 -8.44 16.05 -11.66
CA TYR A 355 -8.08 17.39 -12.09
C TYR A 355 -6.98 17.28 -13.13
N ASP A 356 -7.11 18.02 -14.22
CA ASP A 356 -5.99 18.31 -15.08
C ASP A 356 -5.13 19.44 -14.50
N LEU A 357 -3.98 19.68 -15.12
CA LEU A 357 -3.01 20.64 -14.60
C LEU A 357 -3.53 22.08 -14.62
N GLU A 358 -4.32 22.44 -15.64
CA GLU A 358 -4.92 23.78 -15.77
C GLU A 358 -5.96 24.00 -14.69
N LEU A 359 -6.90 23.07 -14.53
CA LEU A 359 -7.95 23.15 -13.50
C LEU A 359 -7.36 23.18 -12.08
N LEU A 360 -6.27 22.44 -11.84
CA LEU A 360 -5.60 22.47 -10.54
C LEU A 360 -4.95 23.85 -10.31
N GLY A 361 -4.23 24.39 -11.30
CA GLY A 361 -3.63 25.69 -11.25
C GLY A 361 -4.66 26.81 -10.97
N ASP A 362 -5.73 26.86 -11.76
CA ASP A 362 -6.83 27.83 -11.59
C ASP A 362 -7.46 27.74 -10.20
N SER A 363 -7.64 26.51 -9.70
CA SER A 363 -8.19 26.29 -8.36
C SER A 363 -7.26 26.79 -7.26
N MET A 364 -5.95 26.66 -7.43
CA MET A 364 -4.95 27.17 -6.48
C MET A 364 -4.87 28.70 -6.50
N GLU A 365 -4.95 29.34 -7.68
CA GLU A 365 -4.94 30.79 -7.84
C GLU A 365 -6.20 31.46 -7.29
N THR A 366 -7.36 30.83 -7.46
CA THR A 366 -8.66 31.35 -6.98
C THR A 366 -8.98 30.98 -5.54
N ASP A 367 -8.04 30.39 -4.81
CA ASP A 367 -8.20 29.97 -3.41
C ASP A 367 -9.35 28.96 -3.18
N VAL A 368 -9.71 28.21 -4.22
CA VAL A 368 -10.70 27.14 -4.12
C VAL A 368 -10.09 25.95 -3.39
N GLU A 369 -10.81 25.44 -2.38
CA GLU A 369 -10.36 24.27 -1.63
C GLU A 369 -10.39 23.00 -2.50
N VAL A 370 -9.22 22.49 -2.85
CA VAL A 370 -9.06 21.25 -3.65
C VAL A 370 -8.85 19.99 -2.80
N ARG A 371 -8.81 20.13 -1.48
CA ARG A 371 -8.62 19.04 -0.49
C ARG A 371 -9.94 18.44 -0.05
#